data_81e8ce9b3e5636e59a9605377e437401
#
_entry.id   81e8ce9b3e5636e59a9605377e437401
#
_cell.length_a   1.000
_cell.length_b   1.000
_cell.length_c   1.000
_cell.angle_alpha   90.00
_cell.angle_beta   90.00
_cell.angle_gamma   90.00
#
_symmetry.space_group_name_H-M   'P 1'
#
loop_
_entity.id
_entity.type
_entity.pdbx_description
1 polymer ?
#
loop_
_entity_poly.entity_id
_entity_poly.type
_entity_poly.pdbx_seq_one_letter_code
_entity_poly.pdbx_strand_id
1 'polypeptide(L)'
;GGGASTTTRRAMGIRVPMATAISDIAEARRDYMDESGGRYVHVIADGGLGRSGDIVKAIACGADGLMVGAALARATEAPGRGFHWGSEAHHPTMPRGHRVEVGQVAPLEQILFGPGLSADGTTNLVGALRHAMATTGYTDLKEFQRVEVVTTR
;
A
#
# COMPACT_ATOMS: atom_id res chain seq x y z
N GLY A 1 -6.80 -9.39 -1.51
CA GLY A 1 -6.81 -7.99 -1.33
C GLY A 1 -7.49 -7.49 -0.07
N GLY A 2 -6.92 -6.44 0.51
CA GLY A 2 -7.43 -5.75 1.69
C GLY A 2 -7.89 -4.32 1.38
N GLY A 3 -8.16 -4.00 0.11
CA GLY A 3 -8.56 -2.68 -0.32
C GLY A 3 -9.92 -2.24 0.24
N ALA A 4 -10.16 -0.93 0.28
CA ALA A 4 -11.37 -0.35 0.85
C ALA A 4 -12.65 -0.81 0.13
N SER A 5 -12.60 -1.05 -1.18
CA SER A 5 -13.73 -1.45 -2.01
C SER A 5 -13.89 -2.97 -2.15
N THR A 6 -13.02 -3.78 -1.55
CA THR A 6 -13.12 -5.24 -1.66
C THR A 6 -14.09 -5.83 -0.63
N THR A 7 -14.88 -6.80 -1.06
CA THR A 7 -15.81 -7.54 -0.19
C THR A 7 -15.18 -8.80 0.43
N THR A 8 -14.01 -9.23 -0.05
CA THR A 8 -13.37 -10.48 0.33
C THR A 8 -13.24 -10.66 1.83
N ARG A 9 -12.72 -9.66 2.52
CA ARG A 9 -12.50 -9.70 3.97
C ARG A 9 -13.80 -9.72 4.78
N ARG A 10 -14.72 -8.78 4.48
CA ARG A 10 -15.91 -8.56 5.31
C ARG A 10 -17.05 -9.52 4.97
N ALA A 11 -17.26 -9.78 3.69
CA ALA A 11 -18.36 -10.61 3.22
C ALA A 11 -18.02 -12.10 3.20
N MET A 12 -16.80 -12.47 2.80
CA MET A 12 -16.41 -13.88 2.65
C MET A 12 -15.51 -14.39 3.78
N GLY A 13 -15.00 -13.53 4.64
CA GLY A 13 -14.10 -13.90 5.75
C GLY A 13 -12.70 -14.35 5.31
N ILE A 14 -12.34 -14.18 4.04
CA ILE A 14 -11.05 -14.60 3.48
C ILE A 14 -10.04 -13.45 3.60
N ARG A 15 -9.01 -13.68 4.37
CA ARG A 15 -7.93 -12.70 4.56
C ARG A 15 -6.62 -13.37 4.99
N VAL A 16 -5.52 -12.90 4.41
CA VAL A 16 -4.17 -13.06 4.95
C VAL A 16 -3.69 -11.68 5.40
N PRO A 17 -3.10 -11.50 6.59
CA PRO A 17 -2.46 -10.24 6.99
C PRO A 17 -1.44 -9.83 5.94
N MET A 18 -1.46 -8.56 5.52
CA MET A 18 -0.63 -8.09 4.40
C MET A 18 0.86 -8.24 4.68
N ALA A 19 1.31 -7.95 5.91
CA ALA A 19 2.71 -8.13 6.28
C ALA A 19 3.17 -9.58 6.08
N THR A 20 2.38 -10.56 6.55
CA THR A 20 2.65 -12.00 6.34
C THR A 20 2.70 -12.33 4.86
N ALA A 21 1.67 -11.94 4.09
CA ALA A 21 1.62 -12.24 2.66
C ALA A 21 2.82 -11.65 1.89
N ILE A 22 3.25 -10.43 2.21
CA ILE A 22 4.40 -9.81 1.55
C ILE A 22 5.69 -10.55 1.95
N SER A 23 5.87 -10.89 3.22
CA SER A 23 7.06 -11.59 3.70
C SER A 23 7.20 -12.97 3.06
N ASP A 24 6.10 -13.75 3.01
CA ASP A 24 6.08 -15.07 2.40
C ASP A 24 6.44 -15.01 0.90
N ILE A 25 5.86 -14.03 0.17
CA ILE A 25 6.17 -13.84 -1.26
C ILE A 25 7.60 -13.33 -1.48
N ALA A 26 8.10 -12.47 -0.58
CA ALA A 26 9.47 -12.00 -0.65
C ALA A 26 10.49 -13.12 -0.38
N GLU A 27 10.14 -14.08 0.46
CA GLU A 27 10.91 -15.30 0.66
C GLU A 27 10.90 -16.18 -0.59
N ALA A 28 9.72 -16.51 -1.11
CA ALA A 28 9.57 -17.30 -2.35
C ALA A 28 10.28 -16.62 -3.55
N ARG A 29 10.33 -15.29 -3.61
CA ARG A 29 11.13 -14.57 -4.62
C ARG A 29 12.62 -14.86 -4.49
N ARG A 30 13.16 -14.94 -3.26
CA ARG A 30 14.58 -15.25 -3.05
C ARG A 30 14.89 -16.64 -3.55
N ASP A 31 14.07 -17.61 -3.19
CA ASP A 31 14.22 -19.00 -3.64
C ASP A 31 14.17 -19.09 -5.17
N TYR A 32 13.20 -18.44 -5.79
CA TYR A 32 13.09 -18.39 -7.26
C TYR A 32 14.31 -17.71 -7.92
N MET A 33 14.83 -16.68 -7.32
CA MET A 33 16.04 -16.00 -7.84
C MET A 33 17.25 -16.93 -7.82
N ASP A 34 17.41 -17.71 -6.76
CA ASP A 34 18.47 -18.71 -6.64
C ASP A 34 18.30 -19.85 -7.67
N GLU A 35 17.10 -20.39 -7.80
CA GLU A 35 16.77 -21.47 -8.75
C GLU A 35 16.86 -21.04 -10.21
N SER A 36 16.53 -19.78 -10.53
CA SER A 36 16.47 -19.25 -11.89
C SER A 36 17.77 -18.62 -12.41
N GLY A 37 18.86 -18.71 -11.64
CA GLY A 37 20.13 -18.11 -12.00
C GLY A 37 20.14 -16.57 -11.91
N GLY A 38 19.44 -16.01 -10.93
CA GLY A 38 19.45 -14.58 -10.62
C GLY A 38 18.30 -13.78 -11.20
N ARG A 39 17.22 -14.40 -11.70
CA ARG A 39 16.05 -13.67 -12.23
C ARG A 39 15.29 -12.99 -11.10
N TYR A 40 15.28 -11.66 -11.11
CA TYR A 40 14.53 -10.88 -10.14
C TYR A 40 13.07 -10.68 -10.57
N VAL A 41 12.13 -10.93 -9.65
CA VAL A 41 10.69 -10.67 -9.84
C VAL A 41 10.23 -9.64 -8.80
N HIS A 42 9.58 -8.57 -9.27
CA HIS A 42 9.07 -7.53 -8.37
C HIS A 42 7.85 -7.98 -7.59
N VAL A 43 7.81 -7.68 -6.32
CA VAL A 43 6.67 -7.89 -5.43
C VAL A 43 5.91 -6.58 -5.26
N ILE A 44 4.66 -6.54 -5.74
CA ILE A 44 3.79 -5.38 -5.60
C ILE A 44 2.76 -5.67 -4.51
N ALA A 45 2.80 -4.90 -3.43
CA ALA A 45 1.81 -4.99 -2.36
C ALA A 45 0.51 -4.30 -2.78
N ASP A 46 -0.61 -5.03 -2.71
CA ASP A 46 -1.94 -4.51 -3.07
C ASP A 46 -2.94 -4.71 -1.94
N GLY A 47 -3.54 -3.60 -1.53
CA GLY A 47 -4.63 -3.56 -0.54
C GLY A 47 -4.21 -3.09 0.84
N GLY A 48 -5.06 -2.25 1.45
CA GLY A 48 -4.86 -1.75 2.81
C GLY A 48 -3.79 -0.67 2.99
N LEU A 49 -3.27 -0.11 1.90
CA LEU A 49 -2.20 0.90 1.90
C LEU A 49 -2.78 2.32 1.93
N GLY A 50 -3.57 2.61 2.94
CA GLY A 50 -4.27 3.89 3.07
C GLY A 50 -3.52 4.97 3.86
N ARG A 51 -2.44 4.61 4.52
CA ARG A 51 -1.65 5.49 5.40
C ARG A 51 -0.15 5.26 5.22
N SER A 52 0.63 6.26 5.56
CA SER A 52 2.09 6.21 5.44
C SER A 52 2.72 5.03 6.23
N GLY A 53 2.26 4.75 7.44
CA GLY A 53 2.75 3.62 8.22
C GLY A 53 2.49 2.26 7.58
N ASP A 54 1.41 2.10 6.80
CA ASP A 54 1.14 0.86 6.06
C ASP A 54 2.09 0.73 4.87
N ILE A 55 2.42 1.84 4.21
CA ILE A 55 3.41 1.92 3.13
C ILE A 55 4.80 1.53 3.65
N VAL A 56 5.22 2.12 4.75
CA VAL A 56 6.52 1.81 5.39
C VAL A 56 6.62 0.33 5.73
N LYS A 57 5.59 -0.24 6.38
CA LYS A 57 5.55 -1.66 6.72
C LYS A 57 5.60 -2.57 5.49
N ALA A 58 4.88 -2.23 4.43
CA ALA A 58 4.87 -3.04 3.20
C ALA A 58 6.26 -3.10 2.56
N ILE A 59 6.97 -1.98 2.46
CA ILE A 59 8.35 -1.96 1.95
C ILE A 59 9.30 -2.71 2.89
N ALA A 60 9.20 -2.49 4.20
CA ALA A 60 10.01 -3.20 5.19
C ALA A 60 9.83 -4.72 5.14
N CYS A 61 8.62 -5.21 4.82
CA CYS A 61 8.34 -6.63 4.64
C CYS A 61 8.82 -7.21 3.29
N GLY A 62 9.36 -6.39 2.39
CA GLY A 62 9.97 -6.85 1.14
C GLY A 62 9.23 -6.49 -0.14
N ALA A 63 8.19 -5.66 -0.11
CA ALA A 63 7.55 -5.15 -1.32
C ALA A 63 8.48 -4.19 -2.08
N ASP A 64 8.50 -4.30 -3.41
CA ASP A 64 9.24 -3.41 -4.30
C ASP A 64 8.39 -2.23 -4.79
N GLY A 65 7.08 -2.41 -4.78
CA GLY A 65 6.11 -1.41 -5.19
C GLY A 65 4.78 -1.57 -4.46
N LEU A 66 3.92 -0.58 -4.64
CA LEU A 66 2.68 -0.46 -3.88
C LEU A 66 1.52 -0.12 -4.81
N MET A 67 0.43 -0.86 -4.71
CA MET A 67 -0.83 -0.52 -5.37
C MET A 67 -1.67 0.34 -4.42
N VAL A 68 -1.72 1.64 -4.69
CA VAL A 68 -2.38 2.62 -3.83
C VAL A 68 -3.69 3.08 -4.47
N GLY A 69 -4.81 2.75 -3.84
CA GLY A 69 -6.15 3.12 -4.31
C GLY A 69 -6.79 4.22 -3.45
N ALA A 70 -7.24 3.85 -2.26
CA ALA A 70 -8.03 4.73 -1.40
C ALA A 70 -7.30 6.03 -1.02
N ALA A 71 -5.99 6.02 -0.82
CA ALA A 71 -5.24 7.24 -0.51
C ALA A 71 -5.27 8.24 -1.68
N LEU A 72 -5.13 7.76 -2.93
CA LEU A 72 -5.23 8.62 -4.12
C LEU A 72 -6.68 9.06 -4.39
N ALA A 73 -7.67 8.21 -4.09
CA ALA A 73 -9.08 8.56 -4.22
C ALA A 73 -9.52 9.69 -3.27
N ARG A 74 -8.73 9.96 -2.22
CA ARG A 74 -8.93 11.07 -1.27
C ARG A 74 -8.37 12.40 -1.76
N ALA A 75 -7.67 12.42 -2.89
CA ALA A 75 -7.19 13.67 -3.46
C ALA A 75 -8.37 14.56 -3.88
N THR A 76 -8.23 15.87 -3.70
CA THR A 76 -9.25 16.84 -4.11
C THR A 76 -9.48 16.85 -5.61
N GLU A 77 -8.47 16.47 -6.39
CA GLU A 77 -8.51 16.34 -7.85
C GLU A 77 -9.06 14.99 -8.33
N ALA A 78 -9.22 14.02 -7.42
CA ALA A 78 -9.71 12.70 -7.79
C ALA A 78 -11.15 12.77 -8.35
N PRO A 79 -11.44 12.17 -9.51
CA PRO A 79 -12.73 12.28 -10.17
C PRO A 79 -13.88 11.66 -9.36
N GLY A 80 -13.57 10.77 -8.44
CA GLY A 80 -14.52 10.13 -7.53
C GLY A 80 -15.05 11.05 -6.42
N ARG A 81 -14.45 12.24 -6.23
CA ARG A 81 -14.89 13.25 -5.24
C ARG A 81 -15.13 12.65 -3.85
N GLY A 82 -14.17 11.88 -3.35
CA GLY A 82 -14.24 11.22 -2.06
C GLY A 82 -14.89 9.84 -2.08
N PHE A 83 -15.22 9.30 -3.25
CA PHE A 83 -15.68 7.92 -3.39
C PHE A 83 -14.66 7.06 -4.14
N HIS A 84 -14.63 5.78 -3.81
CA HIS A 84 -13.75 4.79 -4.40
C HIS A 84 -14.51 3.51 -4.75
N TRP A 85 -14.30 2.99 -5.98
CA TRP A 85 -14.95 1.77 -6.48
C TRP A 85 -13.98 0.59 -6.61
N GLY A 86 -12.68 0.85 -6.63
CA GLY A 86 -11.68 -0.15 -6.96
C GLY A 86 -11.78 -0.63 -8.42
N SER A 87 -11.32 -1.84 -8.65
CA SER A 87 -11.33 -2.47 -9.97
C SER A 87 -12.72 -2.83 -10.49
N GLU A 88 -13.73 -2.79 -9.65
CA GLU A 88 -15.12 -3.11 -10.03
C GLU A 88 -15.78 -1.99 -10.86
N ALA A 89 -15.19 -0.80 -10.89
CA ALA A 89 -15.71 0.36 -11.61
C ALA A 89 -15.23 0.40 -13.08
N HIS A 90 -15.36 -0.69 -13.81
CA HIS A 90 -14.68 -0.88 -15.09
C HIS A 90 -15.52 -0.49 -16.34
N HIS A 91 -16.83 -0.30 -16.23
CA HIS A 91 -17.66 0.03 -17.38
C HIS A 91 -18.84 0.97 -17.01
N PRO A 92 -19.12 2.03 -17.80
CA PRO A 92 -20.16 3.02 -17.47
C PRO A 92 -21.58 2.47 -17.50
N THR A 93 -21.85 1.43 -18.27
CA THR A 93 -23.19 0.83 -18.42
C THR A 93 -23.38 -0.44 -17.59
N MET A 94 -22.33 -0.99 -17.02
CA MET A 94 -22.44 -2.13 -16.10
C MET A 94 -22.79 -1.63 -14.69
N PRO A 95 -23.63 -2.38 -13.96
CA PRO A 95 -23.81 -2.10 -12.55
C PRO A 95 -22.44 -2.11 -11.85
N ARG A 96 -22.12 -1.01 -11.20
CA ARG A 96 -20.93 -0.96 -10.36
C ARG A 96 -21.18 -1.79 -9.12
N GLY A 97 -20.16 -2.49 -8.69
CA GLY A 97 -20.15 -3.11 -7.39
C GLY A 97 -20.22 -2.06 -6.26
N HIS A 98 -19.68 -2.36 -5.15
CA HIS A 98 -19.78 -1.51 -3.97
C HIS A 98 -18.95 -0.22 -4.11
N ARG A 99 -19.60 0.92 -3.87
CA ARG A 99 -18.97 2.24 -3.77
C ARG A 99 -18.70 2.57 -2.29
N VAL A 100 -17.46 2.89 -1.97
CA VAL A 100 -17.05 3.24 -0.61
C VAL A 100 -16.75 4.73 -0.52
N GLU A 101 -17.30 5.40 0.47
CA GLU A 101 -16.93 6.76 0.81
C GLU A 101 -15.59 6.73 1.57
N VAL A 102 -14.59 7.41 1.04
CA VAL A 102 -13.24 7.52 1.63
C VAL A 102 -12.94 8.95 2.08
N GLY A 103 -13.82 9.90 1.71
CA GLY A 103 -13.67 11.33 1.96
C GLY A 103 -12.59 11.98 1.08
N GLN A 104 -12.50 13.31 1.15
CA GLN A 104 -11.40 14.08 0.57
C GLN A 104 -10.50 14.57 1.70
N VAL A 105 -9.19 14.62 1.47
CA VAL A 105 -8.19 14.97 2.50
C VAL A 105 -7.38 16.20 2.09
N ALA A 106 -6.76 16.17 0.90
CA ALA A 106 -5.84 17.20 0.46
C ALA A 106 -5.59 17.10 -1.06
N PRO A 107 -4.91 18.06 -1.69
CA PRO A 107 -4.36 17.90 -3.04
C PRO A 107 -3.43 16.69 -3.14
N LEU A 108 -3.39 16.08 -4.31
CA LEU A 108 -2.58 14.88 -4.57
C LEU A 108 -1.10 15.09 -4.20
N GLU A 109 -0.54 16.24 -4.54
CA GLU A 109 0.84 16.59 -4.21
C GLU A 109 1.08 16.55 -2.70
N GLN A 110 0.17 17.08 -1.91
CA GLN A 110 0.27 17.05 -0.45
C GLN A 110 0.09 15.64 0.11
N ILE A 111 -0.81 14.84 -0.45
CA ILE A 111 -0.97 13.43 -0.07
C ILE A 111 0.34 12.68 -0.28
N LEU A 112 1.01 12.89 -1.41
CA LEU A 112 2.23 12.17 -1.74
C LEU A 112 3.48 12.74 -1.05
N PHE A 113 3.67 14.05 -1.12
CA PHE A 113 4.95 14.68 -0.80
C PHE A 113 4.89 15.66 0.38
N GLY A 114 3.71 15.93 0.91
CA GLY A 114 3.53 16.79 2.07
C GLY A 114 3.29 18.27 1.74
N PRO A 115 3.29 19.12 2.76
CA PRO A 115 3.57 18.79 4.16
C PRO A 115 2.50 17.91 4.83
N GLY A 116 2.89 17.12 5.84
CA GLY A 116 1.94 16.41 6.69
C GLY A 116 1.31 17.39 7.68
N LEU A 117 -0.03 17.49 7.65
CA LEU A 117 -0.77 18.42 8.54
C LEU A 117 -1.37 17.72 9.76
N SER A 118 -1.38 16.39 9.77
CA SER A 118 -1.89 15.58 10.88
C SER A 118 -1.00 14.36 11.11
N ALA A 119 -1.09 13.78 12.30
CA ALA A 119 -0.34 12.59 12.69
C ALA A 119 -1.03 11.27 12.28
N ASP A 120 -2.09 11.33 11.46
CA ASP A 120 -2.89 10.18 11.08
C ASP A 120 -2.32 9.38 9.89
N GLY A 121 -1.25 9.88 9.26
CA GLY A 121 -0.55 9.24 8.15
C GLY A 121 -1.27 9.31 6.80
N THR A 122 -2.28 10.16 6.64
CA THR A 122 -3.04 10.29 5.39
C THR A 122 -2.39 11.21 4.36
N THR A 123 -1.41 12.00 4.77
CA THR A 123 -0.63 12.92 3.91
C THR A 123 0.86 12.63 4.02
N ASN A 124 1.65 13.17 3.07
CA ASN A 124 3.11 13.03 3.02
C ASN A 124 3.59 11.56 3.00
N LEU A 125 2.96 10.73 2.18
CA LEU A 125 3.22 9.28 2.15
C LEU A 125 4.68 8.95 1.82
N VAL A 126 5.25 9.63 0.83
CA VAL A 126 6.65 9.43 0.39
C VAL A 126 7.62 10.04 1.41
N GLY A 127 7.32 11.21 1.94
CA GLY A 127 8.16 11.84 2.97
C GLY A 127 8.22 11.03 4.26
N ALA A 128 7.11 10.43 4.65
CA ALA A 128 7.08 9.53 5.82
C ALA A 128 7.93 8.26 5.61
N LEU A 129 7.91 7.67 4.39
CA LEU A 129 8.79 6.55 4.06
C LEU A 129 10.27 6.97 4.15
N ARG A 130 10.63 8.11 3.55
CA ARG A 130 11.99 8.64 3.64
C ARG A 130 12.43 8.90 5.08
N HIS A 131 11.53 9.44 5.90
CA HIS A 131 11.79 9.67 7.32
C HIS A 131 12.01 8.36 8.09
N ALA A 132 11.18 7.34 7.84
CA ALA A 132 11.34 6.03 8.45
C ALA A 132 12.67 5.38 8.07
N MET A 133 13.06 5.42 6.79
CA MET A 133 14.36 4.94 6.32
C MET A 133 15.52 5.67 7.03
N ALA A 134 15.48 7.00 7.09
CA ALA A 134 16.51 7.80 7.75
C ALA A 134 16.61 7.49 9.24
N THR A 135 15.48 7.36 9.93
CA THR A 135 15.42 7.04 11.36
C THR A 135 16.02 5.68 11.68
N THR A 136 15.88 4.72 10.77
CA THR A 136 16.44 3.37 10.91
C THR A 136 17.82 3.19 10.27
N GLY A 137 18.40 4.26 9.73
CA GLY A 137 19.76 4.28 9.20
C GLY A 137 19.90 3.79 7.74
N TYR A 138 18.83 3.73 6.99
CA TYR A 138 18.85 3.28 5.60
C TYR A 138 18.72 4.43 4.62
N THR A 139 19.47 4.38 3.53
CA THR A 139 19.45 5.36 2.42
C THR A 139 18.90 4.80 1.12
N ASP A 140 18.78 3.48 1.02
CA ASP A 140 18.31 2.74 -0.15
C ASP A 140 17.12 1.84 0.19
N LEU A 141 16.14 1.74 -0.71
CA LEU A 141 14.93 0.92 -0.50
C LEU A 141 15.23 -0.58 -0.39
N LYS A 142 16.21 -1.09 -1.14
CA LYS A 142 16.59 -2.50 -1.09
C LYS A 142 17.28 -2.85 0.23
N GLU A 143 18.07 -1.94 0.72
CA GLU A 143 18.68 -2.06 2.05
C GLU A 143 17.60 -1.99 3.14
N PHE A 144 16.64 -1.07 3.02
CA PHE A 144 15.54 -0.93 3.97
C PHE A 144 14.63 -2.18 4.04
N GLN A 145 14.53 -2.98 2.97
CA GLN A 145 13.85 -4.28 3.00
C GLN A 145 14.50 -5.31 3.94
N ARG A 146 15.65 -5.00 4.52
CA ARG A 146 16.35 -5.82 5.53
C ARG A 146 16.16 -5.33 6.97
N VAL A 147 15.39 -4.26 7.15
CA VAL A 147 15.11 -3.73 8.49
C VAL A 147 14.42 -4.79 9.35
N GLU A 148 14.80 -4.86 10.60
CA GLU A 148 14.14 -5.76 11.55
C GLU A 148 12.70 -5.31 11.79
N VAL A 149 11.77 -6.23 11.63
CA VAL A 149 10.33 -6.01 11.85
C VAL A 149 9.88 -6.85 13.05
N VAL A 150 9.44 -6.19 14.09
CA VAL A 150 8.92 -6.85 15.29
C VAL A 150 7.39 -6.91 15.18
N THR A 151 6.83 -8.12 15.32
CA THR A 151 5.39 -8.32 15.40
C THR A 151 4.97 -8.37 16.87
N THR A 152 4.02 -7.50 17.26
CA THR A 152 3.36 -7.57 18.56
C THR A 152 2.07 -8.38 18.47
N ARG A 153 1.81 -9.23 19.46
CA ARG A 153 0.56 -9.99 19.58
C ARG A 153 -0.52 -9.12 20.20
#